data_0f85161a943ecb4c3817787d68e2b28c
#
_entry.id   0f85161a943ecb4c3817787d68e2b28c
#
_cell.length_a   1.000
_cell.length_b   1.000
_cell.length_c   1.000
_cell.angle_alpha   90.00
_cell.angle_beta   90.00
_cell.angle_gamma   90.00
#
_symmetry.space_group_name_H-M   'P 1'
#
loop_
_entity.id
_entity.type
_entity.pdbx_description
1 polymer ?
#
loop_
_entity_poly.entity_id
_entity_poly.type
_entity_poly.pdbx_seq_one_letter_code
_entity_poly.pdbx_strand_id
1 'polypeptide(L)'
;MSDTTTGIDPRSPRFGAAITTVLLAATIVLTLIPATYAVGIVLLAAIVVLFTIGGIGGIRRHPYGALFRRFVRPRLGPPAELEAPEPPTFAQQVGLFVTAVALLLALVGVPYAAPVGAAVALVAAFLNAVFDVCIGCILYVWLVRAGVLRPRRTTA
;
A
#
# COMPACT_ATOMS: atom_id res chain seq x y z
N MET A 1 -12.93 31.54 -4.06
CA MET A 1 -12.25 30.51 -4.88
C MET A 1 -12.18 29.26 -4.04
N SER A 2 -13.08 28.34 -4.32
CA SER A 2 -13.21 27.11 -3.52
C SER A 2 -12.01 26.21 -3.75
N ASP A 3 -11.28 25.89 -2.69
CA ASP A 3 -10.21 24.90 -2.66
C ASP A 3 -10.82 23.49 -2.88
N THR A 4 -11.06 23.14 -4.13
CA THR A 4 -11.63 21.86 -4.55
C THR A 4 -10.59 20.73 -4.67
N THR A 5 -9.50 20.81 -3.91
CA THR A 5 -8.38 19.85 -4.04
C THR A 5 -8.14 19.00 -2.79
N THR A 6 -9.18 18.60 -2.06
CA THR A 6 -9.01 17.73 -0.88
C THR A 6 -8.92 16.23 -1.23
N GLY A 7 -9.25 15.81 -2.44
CA GLY A 7 -9.19 14.43 -2.92
C GLY A 7 -7.86 14.00 -3.56
N ILE A 8 -7.73 12.72 -3.81
CA ILE A 8 -6.65 12.10 -4.60
C ILE A 8 -7.23 11.46 -5.86
N ASP A 9 -6.40 11.37 -6.91
CA ASP A 9 -6.75 10.62 -8.12
C ASP A 9 -6.76 9.11 -7.79
N PRO A 10 -7.89 8.38 -7.94
CA PRO A 10 -8.01 6.97 -7.58
C PRO A 10 -7.05 6.06 -8.36
N ARG A 11 -6.59 6.49 -9.52
CA ARG A 11 -5.61 5.75 -10.33
C ARG A 11 -4.21 5.75 -9.70
N SER A 12 -3.91 6.73 -8.81
CA SER A 12 -2.60 6.82 -8.14
C SER A 12 -2.36 5.68 -7.14
N PRO A 13 -3.28 5.33 -6.22
CA PRO A 13 -3.15 4.14 -5.37
C PRO A 13 -3.06 2.83 -6.16
N ARG A 14 -3.83 2.68 -7.25
CA ARG A 14 -3.76 1.52 -8.15
C ARG A 14 -2.40 1.35 -8.79
N PHE A 15 -1.83 2.45 -9.30
CA PHE A 15 -0.47 2.45 -9.85
C PHE A 15 0.56 2.02 -8.79
N GLY A 16 0.45 2.54 -7.57
CA GLY A 16 1.28 2.13 -6.45
C GLY A 16 1.12 0.65 -6.10
N ALA A 17 -0.11 0.14 -6.11
CA ALA A 17 -0.41 -1.27 -5.88
C ALA A 17 0.22 -2.18 -6.95
N ALA A 18 0.24 -1.76 -8.22
CA ALA A 18 0.90 -2.50 -9.29
C ALA A 18 2.42 -2.63 -9.05
N ILE A 19 3.10 -1.55 -8.66
CA ILE A 19 4.52 -1.59 -8.31
C ILE A 19 4.74 -2.50 -7.09
N THR A 20 3.93 -2.34 -6.05
CA THR A 20 4.02 -3.15 -4.82
C THR A 20 3.82 -4.64 -5.11
N THR A 21 2.90 -5.00 -6.01
CA THR A 21 2.68 -6.38 -6.46
C THR A 21 3.96 -6.98 -7.04
N VAL A 22 4.64 -6.26 -7.92
CA VAL A 22 5.91 -6.73 -8.52
C VAL A 22 7.00 -6.90 -7.45
N LEU A 23 7.14 -5.92 -6.54
CA LEU A 23 8.13 -5.98 -5.47
C LEU A 23 7.86 -7.14 -4.50
N LEU A 24 6.61 -7.38 -4.14
CA LEU A 24 6.23 -8.50 -3.26
C LEU A 24 6.43 -9.86 -3.95
N ALA A 25 6.12 -9.98 -5.23
CA ALA A 25 6.40 -11.19 -5.99
C ALA A 25 7.91 -11.48 -6.06
N ALA A 26 8.73 -10.46 -6.32
CA ALA A 26 10.18 -10.58 -6.26
C ALA A 26 10.67 -10.99 -4.86
N THR A 27 10.10 -10.41 -3.79
CA THR A 27 10.41 -10.76 -2.41
C THR A 27 10.16 -12.25 -2.14
N ILE A 28 9.01 -12.78 -2.57
CA ILE A 28 8.68 -14.20 -2.40
C ILE A 28 9.73 -15.07 -3.07
N VAL A 29 10.02 -14.80 -4.35
CA VAL A 29 11.01 -15.60 -5.11
C VAL A 29 12.39 -15.55 -4.43
N LEU A 30 12.86 -14.35 -4.07
CA LEU A 30 14.18 -14.17 -3.46
C LEU A 30 14.29 -14.82 -2.09
N THR A 31 13.21 -14.81 -1.28
CA THR A 31 13.23 -15.42 0.06
C THR A 31 13.04 -16.92 0.08
N LEU A 32 12.57 -17.53 -1.02
CA LEU A 32 12.49 -18.97 -1.16
C LEU A 32 13.79 -19.62 -1.63
N ILE A 33 14.71 -18.82 -2.19
CA ILE A 33 16.01 -19.30 -2.67
C ILE A 33 17.09 -18.98 -1.63
N PRO A 34 17.75 -19.96 -1.02
CA PRO A 34 18.73 -19.72 0.05
C PRO A 34 19.84 -18.73 -0.33
N ALA A 35 20.35 -18.80 -1.56
CA ALA A 35 21.42 -17.93 -2.05
C ALA A 35 21.02 -16.44 -2.13
N THR A 36 19.74 -16.14 -2.28
CA THR A 36 19.22 -14.77 -2.42
C THR A 36 18.37 -14.33 -1.23
N TYR A 37 18.26 -15.15 -0.19
CA TYR A 37 17.42 -14.89 0.98
C TYR A 37 17.68 -13.51 1.60
N ALA A 38 18.95 -13.16 1.81
CA ALA A 38 19.34 -11.88 2.40
C ALA A 38 18.86 -10.68 1.53
N VAL A 39 18.94 -10.81 0.21
CA VAL A 39 18.44 -9.78 -0.72
C VAL A 39 16.93 -9.65 -0.62
N GLY A 40 16.21 -10.78 -0.50
CA GLY A 40 14.76 -10.79 -0.28
C GLY A 40 14.36 -10.11 1.03
N ILE A 41 15.10 -10.31 2.11
CA ILE A 41 14.86 -9.64 3.40
C ILE A 41 15.10 -8.13 3.29
N VAL A 42 16.16 -7.69 2.61
CA VAL A 42 16.42 -6.27 2.36
C VAL A 42 15.29 -5.65 1.53
N LEU A 43 14.81 -6.35 0.51
CA LEU A 43 13.67 -5.89 -0.30
C LEU A 43 12.39 -5.79 0.54
N LEU A 44 12.11 -6.77 1.40
CA LEU A 44 10.98 -6.71 2.33
C LEU A 44 11.09 -5.52 3.28
N ALA A 45 12.28 -5.26 3.82
CA ALA A 45 12.52 -4.08 4.66
C ALA A 45 12.28 -2.77 3.91
N ALA A 46 12.69 -2.67 2.64
CA ALA A 46 12.40 -1.51 1.80
C ALA A 46 10.89 -1.33 1.58
N ILE A 47 10.13 -2.42 1.39
CA ILE A 47 8.66 -2.39 1.28
C ILE A 47 8.03 -1.90 2.58
N VAL A 48 8.52 -2.35 3.75
CA VAL A 48 8.07 -1.87 5.06
C VAL A 48 8.28 -0.36 5.18
N VAL A 49 9.42 0.17 4.75
CA VAL A 49 9.68 1.62 4.72
C VAL A 49 8.69 2.35 3.82
N LEU A 50 8.41 1.83 2.63
CA LEU A 50 7.43 2.41 1.71
C LEU A 50 6.03 2.45 2.33
N PHE A 51 5.58 1.35 2.93
CA PHE A 51 4.31 1.32 3.64
C PHE A 51 4.29 2.26 4.86
N THR A 52 5.41 2.43 5.54
CA THR A 52 5.54 3.40 6.65
C THR A 52 5.31 4.83 6.16
N ILE A 53 5.93 5.21 5.05
CA ILE A 53 5.75 6.54 4.46
C ILE A 53 4.28 6.77 4.09
N GLY A 54 3.61 5.79 3.46
CA GLY A 54 2.20 5.88 3.08
C GLY A 54 1.24 5.83 4.26
N GLY A 55 1.49 4.96 5.24
CA GLY A 55 0.60 4.72 6.37
C GLY A 55 0.69 5.77 7.47
N ILE A 56 1.88 6.31 7.73
CA ILE A 56 2.12 7.34 8.76
C ILE A 56 2.12 8.74 8.13
N GLY A 57 2.83 8.91 7.02
CA GLY A 57 2.92 10.20 6.32
C GLY A 57 1.68 10.55 5.48
N GLY A 58 0.79 9.58 5.26
CA GLY A 58 -0.38 9.67 4.40
C GLY A 58 -0.08 9.37 2.93
N ILE A 59 -1.08 8.87 2.23
CA ILE A 59 -0.94 8.42 0.84
C ILE A 59 -0.46 9.54 -0.11
N ARG A 60 -0.76 10.78 0.20
CA ARG A 60 -0.31 11.95 -0.60
C ARG A 60 1.21 12.13 -0.62
N ARG A 61 1.91 11.71 0.44
CA ARG A 61 3.38 11.78 0.57
C ARG A 61 4.08 10.55 0.04
N HIS A 62 3.33 9.52 -0.36
CA HIS A 62 3.90 8.29 -0.87
C HIS A 62 4.69 8.56 -2.17
N PRO A 63 5.92 8.02 -2.32
CA PRO A 63 6.77 8.27 -3.48
C PRO A 63 6.13 7.82 -4.80
N TYR A 64 5.31 6.76 -4.79
CA TYR A 64 4.57 6.31 -5.97
C TYR A 64 3.55 7.35 -6.47
N GLY A 65 2.95 8.12 -5.56
CA GLY A 65 2.08 9.24 -5.93
C GLY A 65 2.83 10.35 -6.68
N ALA A 66 4.07 10.63 -6.28
CA ALA A 66 4.93 11.57 -7.00
C ALA A 66 5.31 11.05 -8.39
N LEU A 67 5.66 9.76 -8.48
CA LEU A 67 5.97 9.07 -9.72
C LEU A 67 4.78 9.08 -10.70
N PHE A 68 3.59 8.75 -10.16
CA PHE A 68 2.33 8.79 -10.93
C PHE A 68 2.06 10.18 -11.48
N ARG A 69 2.14 11.22 -10.65
CA ARG A 69 1.90 12.61 -11.08
C ARG A 69 2.87 13.08 -12.14
N ARG A 70 4.13 12.64 -12.07
CA ARG A 70 5.18 13.08 -13.01
C ARG A 70 5.13 12.35 -14.36
N PHE A 71 4.88 11.05 -14.36
CA PHE A 71 5.06 10.22 -15.56
C PHE A 71 3.76 9.66 -16.15
N VAL A 72 2.75 9.41 -15.34
CA VAL A 72 1.50 8.75 -15.77
C VAL A 72 0.39 9.77 -15.98
N ARG A 73 0.15 10.64 -14.99
CA ARG A 73 -0.93 11.62 -15.04
C ARG A 73 -0.90 12.54 -16.27
N PRO A 74 0.25 13.01 -16.79
CA PRO A 74 0.25 13.86 -17.99
C PRO A 74 -0.25 13.17 -19.26
N ARG A 75 -0.25 11.83 -19.27
CA ARG A 75 -0.74 11.00 -20.38
C ARG A 75 -2.20 10.59 -20.23
N LEU A 76 -2.79 10.88 -19.09
CA LEU A 76 -4.17 10.57 -18.78
C LEU A 76 -4.97 11.87 -18.70
N GLY A 77 -6.23 11.84 -19.15
CA GLY A 77 -7.17 12.93 -18.92
C GLY A 77 -7.44 13.16 -17.43
N PRO A 78 -8.13 14.26 -17.06
CA PRO A 78 -8.52 14.51 -15.68
C PRO A 78 -9.31 13.31 -15.12
N PRO A 79 -9.19 12.99 -13.81
CA PRO A 79 -9.97 11.94 -13.20
C PRO A 79 -11.45 12.34 -13.20
N ALA A 80 -12.34 11.36 -13.37
CA ALA A 80 -13.79 11.59 -13.33
C ALA A 80 -14.24 12.05 -11.94
N GLU A 81 -13.64 11.48 -10.90
CA GLU A 81 -13.92 11.79 -9.50
C GLU A 81 -12.61 11.77 -8.70
N LEU A 82 -12.59 12.50 -7.58
CA LEU A 82 -11.51 12.46 -6.60
C LEU A 82 -11.97 11.66 -5.39
N GLU A 83 -11.09 10.82 -4.85
CA GLU A 83 -11.36 10.01 -3.66
C GLU A 83 -10.76 10.61 -2.40
N ALA A 84 -11.38 10.30 -1.26
CA ALA A 84 -10.83 10.63 0.04
C ALA A 84 -9.49 9.91 0.28
N PRO A 85 -8.46 10.56 0.85
CA PRO A 85 -7.16 9.94 1.08
C PRO A 85 -7.11 8.97 2.26
N GLU A 86 -8.11 8.98 3.15
CA GLU A 86 -8.13 8.20 4.39
C GLU A 86 -8.19 6.68 4.14
N PRO A 87 -9.11 6.13 3.30
CA PRO A 87 -9.17 4.69 3.06
C PRO A 87 -7.87 4.12 2.47
N PRO A 88 -7.25 4.69 1.41
CA PRO A 88 -5.97 4.18 0.92
C PRO A 88 -4.81 4.42 1.89
N THR A 89 -4.84 5.45 2.74
CA THR A 89 -3.86 5.61 3.83
C THR A 89 -3.99 4.47 4.84
N PHE A 90 -5.21 4.09 5.23
CA PHE A 90 -5.46 2.96 6.10
C PHE A 90 -5.01 1.63 5.45
N ALA A 91 -5.23 1.46 4.15
CA ALA A 91 -4.73 0.29 3.42
C ALA A 91 -3.19 0.18 3.50
N GLN A 92 -2.45 1.31 3.46
CA GLN A 92 -1.00 1.32 3.69
C GLN A 92 -0.65 0.91 5.12
N GLN A 93 -1.45 1.27 6.13
CA GLN A 93 -1.23 0.84 7.53
C GLN A 93 -1.42 -0.67 7.69
N VAL A 94 -2.42 -1.25 7.03
CA VAL A 94 -2.63 -2.70 7.02
C VAL A 94 -1.45 -3.41 6.34
N GLY A 95 -1.00 -2.91 5.19
CA GLY A 95 0.18 -3.41 4.49
C GLY A 95 1.44 -3.33 5.34
N LEU A 96 1.64 -2.20 6.04
CA LEU A 96 2.73 -2.01 7.00
C LEU A 96 2.68 -3.06 8.11
N PHE A 97 1.52 -3.26 8.72
CA PHE A 97 1.36 -4.24 9.81
C PHE A 97 1.75 -5.65 9.35
N VAL A 98 1.19 -6.11 8.24
CA VAL A 98 1.44 -7.46 7.71
C VAL A 98 2.92 -7.66 7.37
N THR A 99 3.51 -6.71 6.63
CA THR A 99 4.90 -6.85 6.17
C THR A 99 5.91 -6.63 7.29
N ALA A 100 5.65 -5.74 8.25
CA ALA A 100 6.51 -5.55 9.42
C ALA A 100 6.50 -6.78 10.34
N VAL A 101 5.35 -7.37 10.61
CA VAL A 101 5.25 -8.62 11.38
C VAL A 101 6.01 -9.74 10.67
N ALA A 102 5.83 -9.88 9.36
CA ALA A 102 6.55 -10.89 8.57
C ALA A 102 8.08 -10.70 8.63
N LEU A 103 8.53 -9.45 8.50
CA LEU A 103 9.96 -9.11 8.60
C LEU A 103 10.51 -9.43 10.00
N LEU A 104 9.82 -9.02 11.07
CA LEU A 104 10.25 -9.30 12.44
C LEU A 104 10.33 -10.81 12.72
N LEU A 105 9.31 -11.55 12.31
CA LEU A 105 9.30 -13.01 12.46
C LEU A 105 10.43 -13.68 11.67
N ALA A 106 10.72 -13.20 10.46
CA ALA A 106 11.83 -13.69 9.66
C ALA A 106 13.19 -13.40 10.32
N LEU A 107 13.38 -12.22 10.93
CA LEU A 107 14.59 -11.82 11.62
C LEU A 107 14.84 -12.62 12.91
N VAL A 108 13.79 -13.08 13.59
CA VAL A 108 13.94 -13.97 14.75
C VAL A 108 14.00 -15.46 14.35
N GLY A 109 14.10 -15.76 13.06
CA GLY A 109 14.34 -17.11 12.56
C GLY A 109 13.09 -17.97 12.35
N VAL A 110 11.88 -17.39 12.34
CA VAL A 110 10.66 -18.15 12.01
C VAL A 110 10.69 -18.55 10.55
N PRO A 111 10.67 -19.85 10.22
CA PRO A 111 10.75 -20.32 8.84
C PRO A 111 9.56 -19.85 8.02
N TYR A 112 9.81 -19.50 6.77
CA TYR A 112 8.79 -19.04 5.80
C TYR A 112 8.00 -17.78 6.18
N ALA A 113 8.32 -17.08 7.28
CA ALA A 113 7.60 -15.88 7.69
C ALA A 113 7.63 -14.79 6.60
N ALA A 114 8.80 -14.55 6.00
CA ALA A 114 8.94 -13.54 4.95
C ALA A 114 8.10 -13.86 3.68
N PRO A 115 8.22 -15.04 3.04
CA PRO A 115 7.43 -15.33 1.85
C PRO A 115 5.93 -15.43 2.13
N VAL A 116 5.50 -15.92 3.29
CA VAL A 116 4.07 -15.99 3.67
C VAL A 116 3.50 -14.60 3.86
N GLY A 117 4.16 -13.73 4.63
CA GLY A 117 3.68 -12.35 4.82
C GLY A 117 3.69 -11.54 3.52
N ALA A 118 4.73 -11.72 2.68
CA ALA A 118 4.78 -11.12 1.35
C ALA A 118 3.63 -11.63 0.45
N ALA A 119 3.26 -12.91 0.53
CA ALA A 119 2.15 -13.48 -0.24
C ALA A 119 0.79 -12.91 0.19
N VAL A 120 0.55 -12.75 1.50
CA VAL A 120 -0.67 -12.10 2.02
C VAL A 120 -0.79 -10.67 1.51
N ALA A 121 0.29 -9.89 1.63
CA ALA A 121 0.31 -8.53 1.14
C ALA A 121 0.18 -8.45 -0.40
N LEU A 122 0.78 -9.41 -1.13
CA LEU A 122 0.71 -9.51 -2.58
C LEU A 122 -0.73 -9.71 -3.06
N VAL A 123 -1.49 -10.60 -2.43
CA VAL A 123 -2.90 -10.83 -2.81
C VAL A 123 -3.69 -9.52 -2.70
N ALA A 124 -3.55 -8.77 -1.61
CA ALA A 124 -4.22 -7.50 -1.42
C ALA A 124 -3.79 -6.44 -2.45
N ALA A 125 -2.49 -6.33 -2.71
CA ALA A 125 -1.94 -5.39 -3.70
C ALA A 125 -2.36 -5.76 -5.13
N PHE A 126 -2.35 -7.04 -5.48
CA PHE A 126 -2.77 -7.55 -6.79
C PHE A 126 -4.25 -7.28 -7.06
N LEU A 127 -5.13 -7.57 -6.09
CA LEU A 127 -6.57 -7.30 -6.20
C LEU A 127 -6.84 -5.81 -6.46
N ASN A 128 -6.13 -4.94 -5.76
CA ASN A 128 -6.25 -3.51 -5.99
C ASN A 128 -5.70 -3.09 -7.36
N ALA A 129 -4.55 -3.62 -7.77
CA ALA A 129 -3.93 -3.25 -9.04
C ALA A 129 -4.76 -3.68 -10.26
N VAL A 130 -5.28 -4.92 -10.25
CA VAL A 130 -5.93 -5.54 -11.41
C VAL A 130 -7.44 -5.32 -11.40
N PHE A 131 -8.09 -5.54 -10.26
CA PHE A 131 -9.55 -5.54 -10.13
C PHE A 131 -10.13 -4.29 -9.48
N ASP A 132 -9.29 -3.33 -9.08
CA ASP A 132 -9.71 -2.12 -8.34
C ASP A 132 -10.39 -2.43 -7.00
N VAL A 133 -10.06 -3.58 -6.42
CA VAL A 133 -10.58 -4.03 -5.13
C VAL A 133 -9.55 -3.75 -4.04
N CYS A 134 -9.71 -2.64 -3.33
CA CYS A 134 -8.86 -2.28 -2.21
C CYS A 134 -9.42 -2.88 -0.91
N ILE A 135 -8.87 -4.05 -0.49
CA ILE A 135 -9.30 -4.73 0.76
C ILE A 135 -9.16 -3.81 1.98
N GLY A 136 -8.05 -3.08 2.09
CA GLY A 136 -7.86 -2.13 3.20
C GLY A 136 -8.87 -0.99 3.19
N CYS A 137 -9.27 -0.50 2.01
CA CYS A 137 -10.31 0.53 1.89
C CYS A 137 -11.68 0.00 2.32
N ILE A 138 -12.01 -1.22 1.92
CA ILE A 138 -13.26 -1.90 2.34
C ILE A 138 -13.26 -2.08 3.86
N LEU A 139 -12.17 -2.58 4.43
CA LEU A 139 -12.03 -2.74 5.87
C LEU A 139 -12.17 -1.42 6.62
N TYR A 140 -11.59 -0.33 6.09
CA TYR A 140 -11.75 1.02 6.65
C TYR A 140 -13.22 1.42 6.72
N VAL A 141 -13.96 1.27 5.62
CA VAL A 141 -15.40 1.61 5.57
C VAL A 141 -16.21 0.79 6.56
N TRP A 142 -15.92 -0.51 6.69
CA TRP A 142 -16.56 -1.38 7.67
C TRP A 142 -16.30 -0.94 9.12
N LEU A 143 -15.05 -0.60 9.45
CA LEU A 143 -14.67 -0.12 10.78
C LEU A 143 -15.30 1.23 11.13
N VAL A 144 -15.44 2.12 10.15
CA VAL A 144 -16.16 3.39 10.33
C VAL A 144 -17.64 3.15 10.56
N ARG A 145 -18.29 2.24 9.80
CA ARG A 145 -19.70 1.88 9.98
C ARG A 145 -19.96 1.20 11.31
N ALA A 146 -19.03 0.39 11.78
CA ALA A 146 -19.10 -0.26 13.09
C ALA A 146 -18.82 0.70 14.27
N GLY A 147 -18.49 1.98 14.00
CA GLY A 147 -18.20 2.98 15.02
C GLY A 147 -16.83 2.83 15.71
N VAL A 148 -15.97 1.91 15.20
CA VAL A 148 -14.61 1.67 15.72
C VAL A 148 -13.66 2.80 15.30
N LEU A 149 -13.78 3.26 14.06
CA LEU A 149 -13.02 4.38 13.53
C LEU A 149 -13.96 5.60 13.35
N ARG A 150 -13.44 6.76 13.70
CA ARG A 150 -14.11 8.04 13.40
C ARG A 150 -13.44 8.67 12.18
N PRO A 151 -14.18 8.95 11.08
CA PRO A 151 -13.61 9.73 9.98
C PRO A 151 -13.14 11.07 10.53
N ARG A 152 -11.92 11.49 10.16
CA ARG A 152 -11.47 12.85 10.47
C ARG A 152 -12.47 13.82 9.83
N ARG A 153 -13.24 14.52 10.65
CA ARG A 153 -14.01 15.67 10.17
C ARG A 153 -12.98 16.66 9.66
N THR A 154 -12.95 16.84 8.35
CA THR A 154 -12.36 18.04 7.77
C THR A 154 -13.27 19.18 8.24
N THR A 155 -12.83 19.91 9.28
CA THR A 155 -13.47 21.19 9.62
C THR A 155 -13.31 22.06 8.39
N ALA A 156 -14.46 22.37 7.80
CA ALA A 156 -14.58 23.35 6.75
C ALA A 156 -14.10 24.72 7.23
#